data_a66a58c599930978abe9b9322cc2af9f
#
_entry.id   a66a58c599930978abe9b9322cc2af9f
#
_cell.length_a   1.000
_cell.length_b   1.000
_cell.length_c   1.000
_cell.angle_alpha   90.00
_cell.angle_beta   90.00
_cell.angle_gamma   90.00
#
_symmetry.space_group_name_H-M   'P 1'
#
loop_
_entity.id
_entity.type
_entity.pdbx_description
1 polymer ?
#
loop_
_entity_poly.entity_id
_entity_poly.type
_entity_poly.pdbx_seq_one_letter_code
_entity_poly.pdbx_strand_id
1 'polypeptide(L)'
;MFQRFRSDIQCILDRDPAARSTWEVVTCYPGFHALVLHRLAHWFWNRGLRWLGLFTSQFSRWLTGIEIHPGATIADRVFIDHGMGVVIGETAVVGEGCTIYQGVTLGGTSLTKGAKRHPTLGRNVVVGAGAKVLGGFEVGDNAAVGSNAVVTKPVPAGATAVGIPARIIQADDSLRREEVANQMGFSAYGITQNDDPLSQAMKGLIDNASSQEHQIALLWRAIEQVSLSKKGEDCVPADAARTECFEAEKLTQLVGK
;
A
#
# COMPACT_ATOMS: atom_id res chain seq x y z
N MET A 1 20.05 20.27 -17.95
CA MET A 1 18.64 20.64 -17.74
C MET A 1 17.73 20.00 -18.80
N PHE A 2 17.95 20.24 -20.08
CA PHE A 2 17.12 19.70 -21.18
C PHE A 2 17.03 18.16 -21.22
N GLN A 3 18.11 17.42 -20.91
CA GLN A 3 18.10 15.97 -20.87
C GLN A 3 17.15 15.42 -19.79
N ARG A 4 17.11 16.06 -18.61
CA ARG A 4 16.19 15.68 -17.51
C ARG A 4 14.72 15.88 -17.91
N PHE A 5 14.38 17.00 -18.56
CA PHE A 5 13.02 17.21 -19.06
C PHE A 5 12.58 16.13 -20.06
N ARG A 6 13.46 15.78 -21.00
CA ARG A 6 13.17 14.71 -21.97
C ARG A 6 12.99 13.36 -21.28
N SER A 7 13.82 13.06 -20.28
CA SER A 7 13.76 11.82 -19.51
C SER A 7 12.47 11.71 -18.70
N ASP A 8 11.99 12.83 -18.10
CA ASP A 8 10.73 12.84 -17.36
C ASP A 8 9.52 12.70 -18.29
N ILE A 9 9.52 13.41 -19.42
CA ILE A 9 8.45 13.28 -20.43
C ILE A 9 8.38 11.83 -20.93
N GLN A 10 9.53 11.24 -21.25
CA GLN A 10 9.58 9.86 -21.72
C GLN A 10 9.08 8.90 -20.64
N CYS A 11 9.45 9.13 -19.37
CA CYS A 11 8.98 8.33 -18.25
C CYS A 11 7.45 8.36 -18.12
N ILE A 12 6.81 9.50 -18.34
CA ILE A 12 5.36 9.64 -18.32
C ILE A 12 4.73 8.89 -19.49
N LEU A 13 5.26 9.09 -20.71
CA LEU A 13 4.78 8.41 -21.92
C LEU A 13 4.91 6.88 -21.83
N ASP A 14 5.95 6.38 -21.15
CA ASP A 14 6.18 4.94 -20.96
C ASP A 14 5.23 4.32 -19.92
N ARG A 15 4.75 5.11 -18.94
CA ARG A 15 4.02 4.60 -17.77
C ARG A 15 2.53 4.87 -17.79
N ASP A 16 2.12 5.98 -18.40
CA ASP A 16 0.71 6.35 -18.51
C ASP A 16 0.14 5.95 -19.87
N PRO A 17 -0.70 4.90 -19.94
CA PRO A 17 -1.34 4.51 -21.20
C PRO A 17 -2.25 5.59 -21.81
N ALA A 18 -2.66 6.60 -21.02
CA ALA A 18 -3.48 7.70 -21.49
C ALA A 18 -2.65 8.82 -22.16
N ALA A 19 -1.34 8.87 -21.92
CA ALA A 19 -0.44 9.88 -22.50
C ALA A 19 -0.19 9.59 -23.98
N ARG A 20 -0.62 10.48 -24.87
CA ARG A 20 -0.55 10.27 -26.32
C ARG A 20 0.60 11.01 -26.98
N SER A 21 1.03 12.13 -26.41
CA SER A 21 2.05 12.99 -27.00
C SER A 21 2.85 13.78 -25.98
N THR A 22 4.07 14.17 -26.37
CA THR A 22 4.90 15.11 -25.60
C THR A 22 4.17 16.41 -25.28
N TRP A 23 3.35 16.90 -26.23
CA TRP A 23 2.60 18.14 -26.06
C TRP A 23 1.57 18.04 -24.94
N GLU A 24 0.83 16.93 -24.86
CA GLU A 24 -0.10 16.66 -23.75
C GLU A 24 0.63 16.62 -22.41
N VAL A 25 1.76 15.93 -22.33
CA VAL A 25 2.55 15.85 -21.09
C VAL A 25 2.99 17.24 -20.64
N VAL A 26 3.51 18.05 -21.56
CA VAL A 26 4.01 19.40 -21.23
C VAL A 26 2.89 20.36 -20.83
N THR A 27 1.70 20.22 -21.40
CA THR A 27 0.60 21.19 -21.19
C THR A 27 -0.46 20.74 -20.20
N CYS A 28 -0.66 19.43 -19.98
CA CYS A 28 -1.80 18.90 -19.24
C CYS A 28 -1.44 18.07 -18.00
N TYR A 29 -0.16 17.78 -17.75
CA TYR A 29 0.25 16.94 -16.62
C TYR A 29 0.71 17.78 -15.43
N PRO A 30 -0.10 17.91 -14.37
CA PRO A 30 0.25 18.73 -13.20
C PRO A 30 1.47 18.19 -12.45
N GLY A 31 1.69 16.86 -12.43
CA GLY A 31 2.88 16.25 -11.84
C GLY A 31 4.16 16.67 -12.53
N PHE A 32 4.16 16.76 -13.87
CA PHE A 32 5.29 17.28 -14.62
C PHE A 32 5.57 18.76 -14.30
N HIS A 33 4.52 19.59 -14.27
CA HIS A 33 4.66 21.02 -13.93
C HIS A 33 5.22 21.19 -12.50
N ALA A 34 4.74 20.40 -11.53
CA ALA A 34 5.23 20.46 -10.16
C ALA A 34 6.72 20.10 -10.07
N LEU A 35 7.18 19.07 -10.78
CA LEU A 35 8.60 18.68 -10.82
C LEU A 35 9.48 19.76 -11.43
N VAL A 36 9.00 20.39 -12.52
CA VAL A 36 9.72 21.51 -13.17
C VAL A 36 9.87 22.69 -12.23
N LEU A 37 8.77 23.12 -11.60
CA LEU A 37 8.77 24.24 -10.65
C LEU A 37 9.56 23.90 -9.37
N HIS A 38 9.49 22.64 -8.91
CA HIS A 38 10.31 22.20 -7.80
C HIS A 38 11.81 22.32 -8.09
N ARG A 39 12.28 21.95 -9.28
CA ARG A 39 13.71 22.13 -9.65
C ARG A 39 14.16 23.56 -9.56
N LEU A 40 13.32 24.52 -9.97
CA LEU A 40 13.58 25.94 -9.82
C LEU A 40 13.60 26.36 -8.35
N ALA A 41 12.61 25.91 -7.57
CA ALA A 41 12.51 26.17 -6.14
C ALA A 41 13.73 25.61 -5.37
N HIS A 42 14.15 24.40 -5.68
CA HIS A 42 15.32 23.72 -5.13
C HIS A 42 16.62 24.44 -5.49
N TRP A 43 16.75 24.96 -6.70
CA TRP A 43 17.89 25.77 -7.12
C TRP A 43 18.00 27.06 -6.31
N PHE A 44 16.90 27.79 -6.05
CA PHE A 44 16.89 28.96 -5.17
C PHE A 44 17.27 28.57 -3.73
N TRP A 45 16.70 27.47 -3.23
CA TRP A 45 16.95 26.96 -1.89
C TRP A 45 18.44 26.68 -1.64
N ASN A 46 19.07 25.97 -2.56
CA ASN A 46 20.50 25.62 -2.47
C ASN A 46 21.46 26.83 -2.62
N ARG A 47 20.96 27.94 -3.14
CA ARG A 47 21.71 29.23 -3.19
C ARG A 47 21.45 30.16 -2.00
N GLY A 48 20.74 29.66 -0.99
CA GLY A 48 20.41 30.47 0.19
C GLY A 48 19.25 31.43 0.00
N LEU A 49 18.65 31.50 -1.19
CA LEU A 49 17.48 32.32 -1.51
C LEU A 49 16.19 31.61 -1.02
N ARG A 50 16.16 31.30 0.27
CA ARG A 50 15.13 30.43 0.88
C ARG A 50 13.71 30.95 0.68
N TRP A 51 13.52 32.26 0.81
CA TRP A 51 12.21 32.89 0.58
C TRP A 51 11.71 32.65 -0.85
N LEU A 52 12.57 32.86 -1.86
CA LEU A 52 12.19 32.61 -3.27
C LEU A 52 11.91 31.14 -3.53
N GLY A 53 12.68 30.23 -2.90
CA GLY A 53 12.42 28.80 -2.96
C GLY A 53 11.04 28.44 -2.43
N LEU A 54 10.68 28.92 -1.23
CA LEU A 54 9.36 28.70 -0.62
C LEU A 54 8.24 29.34 -1.44
N PHE A 55 8.42 30.58 -1.89
CA PHE A 55 7.44 31.28 -2.72
C PHE A 55 7.15 30.51 -4.02
N THR A 56 8.19 30.04 -4.71
CA THR A 56 8.06 29.22 -5.92
C THR A 56 7.34 27.91 -5.64
N SER A 57 7.62 27.26 -4.50
CA SER A 57 6.93 26.05 -4.07
C SER A 57 5.43 26.30 -3.80
N GLN A 58 5.07 27.41 -3.14
CA GLN A 58 3.67 27.77 -2.90
C GLN A 58 2.92 28.12 -4.20
N PHE A 59 3.59 28.81 -5.11
CA PHE A 59 3.06 29.07 -6.45
C PHE A 59 2.80 27.77 -7.21
N SER A 60 3.75 26.83 -7.17
CA SER A 60 3.59 25.49 -7.75
C SER A 60 2.38 24.76 -7.17
N ARG A 61 2.24 24.77 -5.83
CA ARG A 61 1.09 24.17 -5.13
C ARG A 61 -0.23 24.80 -5.57
N TRP A 62 -0.29 26.12 -5.67
CA TRP A 62 -1.50 26.81 -6.14
C TRP A 62 -1.88 26.39 -7.56
N LEU A 63 -0.88 26.24 -8.45
CA LEU A 63 -1.10 25.88 -9.85
C LEU A 63 -1.47 24.40 -10.03
N THR A 64 -0.85 23.50 -9.27
CA THR A 64 -0.89 22.04 -9.52
C THR A 64 -1.63 21.23 -8.47
N GLY A 65 -1.90 21.82 -7.29
CA GLY A 65 -2.40 21.09 -6.13
C GLY A 65 -1.36 20.17 -5.46
N ILE A 66 -0.07 20.27 -5.87
CA ILE A 66 1.03 19.44 -5.40
C ILE A 66 2.01 20.29 -4.60
N GLU A 67 2.25 19.92 -3.34
CA GLU A 67 3.22 20.59 -2.48
C GLU A 67 4.52 19.79 -2.43
N ILE A 68 5.62 20.40 -2.92
CA ILE A 68 6.96 19.85 -2.76
C ILE A 68 7.82 20.92 -2.08
N HIS A 69 8.30 20.62 -0.87
CA HIS A 69 9.19 21.55 -0.17
C HIS A 69 10.50 21.74 -0.97
N PRO A 70 11.03 22.97 -1.13
CA PRO A 70 12.21 23.21 -1.96
C PRO A 70 13.48 22.52 -1.43
N GLY A 71 13.53 22.13 -0.15
CA GLY A 71 14.62 21.35 0.44
C GLY A 71 14.58 19.87 0.10
N ALA A 72 13.46 19.34 -0.41
CA ALA A 72 13.35 17.94 -0.81
C ALA A 72 14.27 17.60 -1.98
N THR A 73 14.80 16.38 -2.00
CA THR A 73 15.63 15.88 -3.10
C THR A 73 14.82 14.93 -3.96
N ILE A 74 14.58 15.29 -5.21
CA ILE A 74 13.83 14.50 -6.17
C ILE A 74 14.78 14.10 -7.32
N ALA A 75 14.94 12.80 -7.54
CA ALA A 75 15.73 12.26 -8.63
C ALA A 75 15.03 12.43 -10.00
N ASP A 76 15.65 11.91 -11.04
CA ASP A 76 15.10 11.93 -12.41
C ASP A 76 14.07 10.80 -12.59
N ARG A 77 13.22 10.90 -13.62
CA ARG A 77 12.22 9.87 -13.98
C ARG A 77 11.21 9.57 -12.87
N VAL A 78 10.94 10.53 -12.00
CA VAL A 78 9.84 10.42 -11.02
C VAL A 78 8.54 10.77 -11.73
N PHE A 79 7.52 9.92 -11.55
CA PHE A 79 6.19 10.13 -12.08
C PHE A 79 5.22 10.46 -10.93
N ILE A 80 4.64 11.65 -10.95
CA ILE A 80 3.55 12.03 -10.06
C ILE A 80 2.26 11.97 -10.88
N ASP A 81 1.49 10.90 -10.66
CA ASP A 81 0.25 10.65 -11.39
C ASP A 81 -0.94 11.27 -10.66
N HIS A 82 -1.79 11.97 -11.40
CA HIS A 82 -2.88 12.83 -10.91
C HIS A 82 -2.40 13.94 -9.96
N GLY A 83 -1.71 13.63 -8.91
CA GLY A 83 -0.92 14.48 -8.04
C GLY A 83 -1.70 15.36 -7.06
N MET A 84 -2.98 15.61 -7.22
CA MET A 84 -3.76 16.48 -6.34
C MET A 84 -3.62 16.05 -4.87
N GLY A 85 -3.22 16.99 -3.98
CA GLY A 85 -3.05 16.74 -2.56
C GLY A 85 -1.79 15.96 -2.16
N VAL A 86 -0.84 15.76 -3.09
CA VAL A 86 0.49 15.24 -2.75
C VAL A 86 1.24 16.27 -1.92
N VAL A 87 1.88 15.80 -0.83
CA VAL A 87 2.73 16.62 0.04
C VAL A 87 4.08 15.91 0.25
N ILE A 88 5.18 16.57 -0.15
CA ILE A 88 6.54 16.08 0.01
C ILE A 88 7.32 17.04 0.91
N GLY A 89 7.69 16.60 2.10
CA GLY A 89 8.31 17.44 3.13
C GLY A 89 9.81 17.71 2.90
N GLU A 90 10.36 18.65 3.68
CA GLU A 90 11.67 19.27 3.54
C GLU A 90 12.85 18.30 3.36
N THR A 91 12.92 17.27 4.21
CA THR A 91 14.04 16.32 4.22
C THR A 91 13.72 15.02 3.49
N ALA A 92 12.62 14.99 2.70
CA ALA A 92 12.29 13.83 1.89
C ALA A 92 13.29 13.63 0.76
N VAL A 93 13.56 12.37 0.45
CA VAL A 93 14.37 11.96 -0.70
C VAL A 93 13.53 11.00 -1.52
N VAL A 94 13.40 11.27 -2.83
CA VAL A 94 12.69 10.41 -3.78
C VAL A 94 13.68 9.92 -4.81
N GLY A 95 13.89 8.61 -4.84
CA GLY A 95 14.80 7.94 -5.77
C GLY A 95 14.30 7.94 -7.20
N GLU A 96 15.20 7.56 -8.10
CA GLU A 96 14.90 7.49 -9.53
C GLU A 96 13.80 6.49 -9.83
N GLY A 97 12.94 6.81 -10.77
CA GLY A 97 11.93 5.90 -11.26
C GLY A 97 10.73 5.70 -10.32
N CYS A 98 10.61 6.45 -9.24
CA CYS A 98 9.44 6.36 -8.35
C CYS A 98 8.14 6.81 -9.01
N THR A 99 7.02 6.19 -8.61
CA THR A 99 5.66 6.61 -8.97
C THR A 99 4.90 7.01 -7.71
N ILE A 100 4.30 8.20 -7.72
CA ILE A 100 3.56 8.75 -6.58
C ILE A 100 2.17 9.15 -7.06
N TYR A 101 1.13 8.60 -6.43
CA TYR A 101 -0.25 8.92 -6.76
C TYR A 101 -0.82 10.06 -5.91
N GLN A 102 -2.01 10.54 -6.28
CA GLN A 102 -2.69 11.64 -5.59
C GLN A 102 -2.87 11.38 -4.09
N GLY A 103 -2.89 12.46 -3.30
CA GLY A 103 -3.15 12.42 -1.86
C GLY A 103 -2.04 11.80 -1.01
N VAL A 104 -0.90 11.41 -1.61
CA VAL A 104 0.25 10.87 -0.88
C VAL A 104 0.89 11.94 -0.01
N THR A 105 1.30 11.54 1.21
CA THR A 105 2.09 12.40 2.11
C THR A 105 3.40 11.72 2.46
N LEU A 106 4.52 12.34 2.10
CA LEU A 106 5.84 12.01 2.61
C LEU A 106 6.15 12.97 3.77
N GLY A 107 5.68 12.60 4.96
CA GLY A 107 5.60 13.46 6.14
C GLY A 107 6.67 13.20 7.19
N GLY A 108 6.87 14.19 8.06
CA GLY A 108 7.77 14.09 9.21
C GLY A 108 7.01 13.81 10.51
N THR A 109 7.68 13.10 11.43
CA THR A 109 7.15 12.81 12.77
C THR A 109 7.92 13.50 13.88
N SER A 110 9.09 14.10 13.59
CA SER A 110 9.92 14.81 14.57
C SER A 110 9.80 16.33 14.41
N LEU A 111 9.77 17.05 15.53
CA LEU A 111 9.81 18.51 15.59
C LEU A 111 11.24 19.07 15.74
N THR A 112 12.26 18.22 15.81
CA THR A 112 13.66 18.63 15.95
C THR A 112 14.14 19.30 14.67
N LYS A 113 14.60 20.55 14.79
CA LYS A 113 15.16 21.30 13.64
C LYS A 113 16.41 20.61 13.09
N GLY A 114 16.50 20.51 11.76
CA GLY A 114 17.66 19.92 11.06
C GLY A 114 17.72 18.40 11.08
N ALA A 115 16.86 17.71 11.81
CA ALA A 115 16.82 16.27 11.81
C ALA A 115 16.22 15.73 10.50
N LYS A 116 16.70 14.56 10.05
CA LYS A 116 16.08 13.77 9.00
C LYS A 116 14.74 13.23 9.52
N ARG A 117 13.63 13.86 9.15
CA ARG A 117 12.28 13.58 9.67
C ARG A 117 11.30 13.07 8.62
N HIS A 118 11.65 13.18 7.34
CA HIS A 118 10.83 12.72 6.22
C HIS A 118 11.46 11.49 5.56
N PRO A 119 10.68 10.63 4.92
CA PRO A 119 11.15 9.36 4.37
C PRO A 119 12.14 9.54 3.22
N THR A 120 12.92 8.48 3.02
CA THR A 120 13.72 8.26 1.82
C THR A 120 13.08 7.13 1.03
N LEU A 121 12.66 7.40 -0.19
CA LEU A 121 12.22 6.38 -1.14
C LEU A 121 13.43 5.98 -1.99
N GLY A 122 13.70 4.69 -2.06
CA GLY A 122 14.68 4.08 -2.96
C GLY A 122 14.27 4.22 -4.43
N ARG A 123 14.89 3.44 -5.31
CA ARG A 123 14.58 3.45 -6.74
C ARG A 123 13.30 2.65 -7.04
N ASN A 124 12.55 3.10 -8.05
CA ASN A 124 11.34 2.42 -8.55
C ASN A 124 10.28 2.13 -7.49
N VAL A 125 10.24 2.91 -6.40
CA VAL A 125 9.21 2.76 -5.36
C VAL A 125 7.88 3.26 -5.91
N VAL A 126 6.81 2.49 -5.68
CA VAL A 126 5.44 2.88 -6.02
C VAL A 126 4.69 3.23 -4.74
N VAL A 127 4.15 4.45 -4.67
CA VAL A 127 3.35 4.91 -3.52
C VAL A 127 1.92 5.15 -3.97
N GLY A 128 1.03 4.24 -3.56
CA GLY A 128 -0.39 4.23 -3.94
C GLY A 128 -1.17 5.44 -3.43
N ALA A 129 -2.32 5.69 -4.05
CA ALA A 129 -3.17 6.86 -3.78
C ALA A 129 -3.52 6.98 -2.29
N GLY A 130 -3.43 8.21 -1.77
CA GLY A 130 -3.78 8.51 -0.38
C GLY A 130 -2.82 7.99 0.69
N ALA A 131 -1.78 7.24 0.35
CA ALA A 131 -0.84 6.68 1.32
C ALA A 131 -0.10 7.75 2.12
N LYS A 132 0.20 7.45 3.39
CA LYS A 132 0.94 8.32 4.30
C LYS A 132 2.22 7.60 4.75
N VAL A 133 3.38 8.11 4.33
CA VAL A 133 4.68 7.59 4.75
C VAL A 133 5.27 8.61 5.72
N LEU A 134 5.30 8.27 7.01
CA LEU A 134 5.53 9.22 8.09
C LEU A 134 6.74 8.83 8.92
N GLY A 135 7.82 9.59 8.79
CA GLY A 135 9.06 9.41 9.54
C GLY A 135 10.34 9.42 8.71
N GLY A 136 11.49 9.54 9.36
CA GLY A 136 12.80 9.64 8.73
C GLY A 136 13.44 8.29 8.41
N PHE A 137 12.70 7.35 7.90
CA PHE A 137 13.16 6.00 7.55
C PHE A 137 13.22 5.77 6.04
N GLU A 138 13.69 4.60 5.65
CA GLU A 138 13.86 4.21 4.26
C GLU A 138 12.74 3.25 3.80
N VAL A 139 12.28 3.47 2.58
CA VAL A 139 11.48 2.55 1.77
C VAL A 139 12.39 2.05 0.67
N GLY A 140 12.76 0.76 0.73
CA GLY A 140 13.79 0.18 -0.13
C GLY A 140 13.43 0.14 -1.60
N ASP A 141 14.44 -0.13 -2.45
CA ASP A 141 14.30 -0.18 -3.91
C ASP A 141 13.18 -1.17 -4.32
N ASN A 142 12.41 -0.82 -5.33
CA ASN A 142 11.30 -1.62 -5.88
C ASN A 142 10.20 -1.99 -4.87
N ALA A 143 10.16 -1.33 -3.72
CA ALA A 143 9.07 -1.53 -2.75
C ALA A 143 7.77 -0.87 -3.23
N ALA A 144 6.64 -1.41 -2.76
CA ALA A 144 5.32 -0.86 -3.03
C ALA A 144 4.62 -0.45 -1.72
N VAL A 145 3.93 0.69 -1.74
CA VAL A 145 3.05 1.14 -0.67
C VAL A 145 1.63 1.16 -1.20
N GLY A 146 0.76 0.36 -0.61
CA GLY A 146 -0.64 0.25 -1.03
C GLY A 146 -1.43 1.55 -0.81
N SER A 147 -2.53 1.70 -1.56
CA SER A 147 -3.41 2.86 -1.42
C SER A 147 -3.95 3.01 0.00
N ASN A 148 -3.98 4.25 0.50
CA ASN A 148 -4.39 4.62 1.86
C ASN A 148 -3.59 3.95 3.00
N ALA A 149 -2.48 3.29 2.72
CA ALA A 149 -1.63 2.72 3.77
C ALA A 149 -0.97 3.82 4.63
N VAL A 150 -0.81 3.55 5.93
CA VAL A 150 -0.09 4.43 6.85
C VAL A 150 1.19 3.75 7.30
N VAL A 151 2.30 4.13 6.68
CA VAL A 151 3.62 3.55 6.89
C VAL A 151 4.39 4.40 7.92
N THR A 152 4.79 3.76 9.02
CA THR A 152 5.52 4.41 10.13
C THR A 152 6.83 3.68 10.46
N LYS A 153 7.21 2.68 9.65
CA LYS A 153 8.40 1.85 9.85
C LYS A 153 9.10 1.62 8.50
N PRO A 154 10.41 1.31 8.50
CA PRO A 154 11.13 0.98 7.28
C PRO A 154 10.46 -0.15 6.48
N VAL A 155 10.51 -0.04 5.16
CA VAL A 155 10.00 -1.05 4.23
C VAL A 155 11.18 -1.67 3.48
N PRO A 156 11.44 -2.98 3.57
CA PRO A 156 12.51 -3.63 2.83
C PRO A 156 12.36 -3.49 1.31
N ALA A 157 13.48 -3.63 0.60
CA ALA A 157 13.47 -3.64 -0.85
C ALA A 157 12.57 -4.76 -1.40
N GLY A 158 11.78 -4.48 -2.43
CA GLY A 158 10.85 -5.41 -3.06
C GLY A 158 9.64 -5.79 -2.20
N ALA A 159 9.53 -5.28 -0.98
CA ALA A 159 8.39 -5.57 -0.10
C ALA A 159 7.19 -4.66 -0.39
N THR A 160 6.00 -5.11 0.01
CA THR A 160 4.77 -4.33 -0.09
C THR A 160 4.24 -3.97 1.29
N ALA A 161 3.98 -2.67 1.53
CA ALA A 161 3.39 -2.16 2.77
C ALA A 161 1.91 -1.83 2.56
N VAL A 162 0.98 -2.45 3.31
CA VAL A 162 -0.48 -2.26 3.15
C VAL A 162 -1.19 -2.12 4.50
N GLY A 163 -2.24 -1.33 4.54
CA GLY A 163 -3.13 -1.19 5.70
C GLY A 163 -2.80 -0.02 6.64
N ILE A 164 -3.59 0.11 7.72
CA ILE A 164 -3.51 1.17 8.74
C ILE A 164 -3.55 0.53 10.13
N PRO A 165 -2.41 0.48 10.88
CA PRO A 165 -1.04 0.75 10.45
C PRO A 165 -0.54 -0.27 9.41
N ALA A 166 0.41 0.14 8.56
CA ALA A 166 0.87 -0.71 7.48
C ALA A 166 1.59 -1.97 7.98
N ARG A 167 1.21 -3.11 7.38
CA ARG A 167 1.91 -4.39 7.50
C ARG A 167 2.81 -4.58 6.29
N ILE A 168 4.00 -5.12 6.52
CA ILE A 168 4.99 -5.36 5.48
C ILE A 168 4.84 -6.81 5.03
N ILE A 169 4.66 -7.01 3.73
CA ILE A 169 4.56 -8.30 3.05
C ILE A 169 5.82 -8.45 2.21
N GLN A 170 6.63 -9.47 2.47
CA GLN A 170 7.84 -9.74 1.66
C GLN A 170 7.47 -10.46 0.37
N ALA A 171 8.31 -10.33 -0.66
CA ALA A 171 8.05 -10.94 -1.97
C ALA A 171 7.95 -12.49 -1.90
N ASP A 172 8.73 -13.16 -1.05
CA ASP A 172 8.64 -14.61 -0.84
C ASP A 172 7.29 -15.03 -0.23
N ASP A 173 6.75 -14.21 0.67
CA ASP A 173 5.41 -14.43 1.22
C ASP A 173 4.31 -14.14 0.18
N SER A 174 4.55 -13.23 -0.76
CA SER A 174 3.59 -12.92 -1.82
C SER A 174 3.48 -14.04 -2.85
N LEU A 175 4.59 -14.63 -3.27
CA LEU A 175 4.60 -15.79 -4.19
C LEU A 175 3.89 -16.99 -3.56
N ARG A 176 4.14 -17.27 -2.28
CA ARG A 176 3.47 -18.34 -1.55
C ARG A 176 1.98 -18.08 -1.37
N ARG A 177 1.59 -16.81 -1.17
CA ARG A 177 0.18 -16.40 -1.11
C ARG A 177 -0.49 -16.37 -2.47
N GLU A 178 0.22 -15.99 -3.54
CA GLU A 178 -0.26 -16.09 -4.91
C GLU A 178 -0.48 -17.53 -5.34
N GLU A 179 0.42 -18.46 -4.98
CA GLU A 179 0.22 -19.88 -5.22
C GLU A 179 -1.01 -20.42 -4.47
N VAL A 180 -1.16 -20.06 -3.19
CA VAL A 180 -2.33 -20.43 -2.39
C VAL A 180 -3.60 -19.72 -2.90
N ALA A 181 -3.53 -18.45 -3.27
CA ALA A 181 -4.64 -17.69 -3.82
C ALA A 181 -5.08 -18.22 -5.20
N ASN A 182 -4.12 -18.59 -6.06
CA ASN A 182 -4.41 -19.21 -7.36
C ASN A 182 -5.02 -20.61 -7.20
N GLN A 183 -4.58 -21.39 -6.21
CA GLN A 183 -5.20 -22.67 -5.86
C GLN A 183 -6.63 -22.51 -5.31
N MET A 184 -6.93 -21.36 -4.69
CA MET A 184 -8.26 -20.98 -4.18
C MET A 184 -9.10 -20.19 -5.19
N GLY A 185 -8.61 -19.95 -6.41
CA GLY A 185 -9.31 -19.15 -7.44
C GLY A 185 -9.27 -17.63 -7.22
N PHE A 186 -8.30 -17.14 -6.46
CA PHE A 186 -8.09 -15.72 -6.15
C PHE A 186 -7.12 -15.05 -7.13
N SER A 187 -7.48 -13.86 -7.61
CA SER A 187 -6.54 -12.96 -8.30
C SER A 187 -5.83 -12.05 -7.30
N ALA A 188 -4.50 -11.89 -7.40
CA ALA A 188 -3.66 -11.09 -6.50
C ALA A 188 -4.03 -9.59 -6.41
N TYR A 189 -4.83 -9.08 -7.34
CA TYR A 189 -5.32 -7.70 -7.36
C TYR A 189 -6.74 -7.53 -6.78
N GLY A 190 -7.36 -8.60 -6.23
CA GLY A 190 -8.57 -8.51 -5.40
C GLY A 190 -9.79 -7.85 -6.05
N ILE A 191 -9.80 -7.63 -7.36
CA ILE A 191 -10.94 -7.08 -8.08
C ILE A 191 -11.48 -8.17 -9.01
N THR A 192 -12.05 -9.18 -8.43
CA THR A 192 -13.09 -9.95 -9.12
C THR A 192 -14.42 -9.23 -8.94
N GLN A 193 -15.16 -9.09 -9.99
CA GLN A 193 -16.31 -8.19 -10.16
C GLN A 193 -17.48 -8.36 -9.16
N ASN A 194 -17.38 -9.15 -8.10
CA ASN A 194 -18.54 -9.48 -7.27
C ASN A 194 -18.34 -9.62 -5.76
N ASP A 195 -17.13 -9.49 -5.17
CA ASP A 195 -17.01 -9.70 -3.73
C ASP A 195 -16.11 -8.67 -3.04
N ASP A 196 -16.68 -7.95 -2.08
CA ASP A 196 -15.96 -7.12 -1.11
C ASP A 196 -14.93 -7.97 -0.34
N PRO A 197 -13.66 -7.49 -0.14
CA PRO A 197 -12.62 -8.19 0.60
C PRO A 197 -13.04 -8.63 2.01
N LEU A 198 -13.94 -7.89 2.66
CA LEU A 198 -14.50 -8.24 3.96
C LEU A 198 -15.41 -9.48 3.86
N SER A 199 -16.25 -9.55 2.84
CA SER A 199 -17.13 -10.69 2.56
C SER A 199 -16.32 -11.96 2.29
N GLN A 200 -15.20 -11.86 1.60
CA GLN A 200 -14.31 -13.00 1.33
C GLN A 200 -13.58 -13.48 2.58
N ALA A 201 -13.08 -12.55 3.41
CA ALA A 201 -12.50 -12.89 4.71
C ALA A 201 -13.51 -13.57 5.62
N MET A 202 -14.76 -13.11 5.64
CA MET A 202 -15.84 -13.73 6.39
C MET A 202 -16.20 -15.12 5.85
N LYS A 203 -16.27 -15.32 4.55
CA LYS A 203 -16.45 -16.66 3.94
C LYS A 203 -15.34 -17.62 4.36
N GLY A 204 -14.06 -17.18 4.27
CA GLY A 204 -12.93 -17.99 4.72
C GLY A 204 -12.98 -18.36 6.22
N LEU A 205 -13.48 -17.47 7.08
CA LEU A 205 -13.72 -17.78 8.51
C LEU A 205 -14.84 -18.77 8.70
N ILE A 206 -15.93 -18.66 7.93
CA ILE A 206 -17.07 -19.57 7.97
C ILE A 206 -16.65 -20.99 7.53
N ASP A 207 -15.90 -21.08 6.41
CA ASP A 207 -15.40 -22.35 5.89
C ASP A 207 -14.43 -23.03 6.87
N ASN A 208 -13.57 -22.24 7.54
CA ASN A 208 -12.66 -22.77 8.56
C ASN A 208 -13.43 -23.25 9.81
N ALA A 209 -14.41 -22.49 10.28
CA ALA A 209 -15.27 -22.91 11.40
C ALA A 209 -16.03 -24.19 11.07
N SER A 210 -16.61 -24.29 9.88
CA SER A 210 -17.30 -25.50 9.41
C SER A 210 -16.39 -26.72 9.31
N SER A 211 -15.13 -26.53 8.85
CA SER A 211 -14.12 -27.59 8.82
C SER A 211 -13.71 -28.05 10.22
N GLN A 212 -13.57 -27.14 11.17
CA GLN A 212 -13.27 -27.45 12.57
C GLN A 212 -14.40 -28.22 13.22
N GLU A 213 -15.65 -27.84 12.97
CA GLU A 213 -16.82 -28.56 13.45
C GLU A 213 -16.87 -30.00 12.92
N HIS A 214 -16.57 -30.21 11.66
CA HIS A 214 -16.48 -31.54 11.06
C HIS A 214 -15.37 -32.38 11.72
N GLN A 215 -14.19 -31.81 11.97
CA GLN A 215 -13.09 -32.48 12.64
C GLN A 215 -13.46 -32.86 14.08
N ILE A 216 -14.15 -31.98 14.82
CA ILE A 216 -14.65 -32.24 16.17
C ILE A 216 -15.66 -33.39 16.13
N ALA A 217 -16.58 -33.40 15.15
CA ALA A 217 -17.55 -34.50 15.01
C ALA A 217 -16.88 -35.85 14.71
N LEU A 218 -15.81 -35.87 13.92
CA LEU A 218 -15.01 -37.07 13.68
C LEU A 218 -14.28 -37.56 14.92
N LEU A 219 -13.71 -36.64 15.71
CA LEU A 219 -13.07 -36.96 16.96
C LEU A 219 -14.06 -37.55 17.99
N TRP A 220 -15.25 -36.96 18.10
CA TRP A 220 -16.31 -37.50 18.97
C TRP A 220 -16.73 -38.91 18.57
N ARG A 221 -16.90 -39.19 17.28
CA ARG A 221 -17.19 -40.55 16.78
C ARG A 221 -16.06 -41.53 17.11
N ALA A 222 -14.80 -41.11 16.98
CA ALA A 222 -13.66 -41.94 17.34
C ALA A 222 -13.61 -42.24 18.84
N ILE A 223 -13.89 -41.25 19.71
CA ILE A 223 -13.96 -41.38 21.16
C ILE A 223 -15.11 -42.36 21.53
N GLU A 224 -16.26 -42.21 20.88
CA GLU A 224 -17.43 -43.11 21.11
C GLU A 224 -17.10 -44.55 20.74
N GLN A 225 -16.41 -44.77 19.61
CA GLN A 225 -15.96 -46.12 19.20
C GLN A 225 -14.93 -46.71 20.20
N VAL A 226 -14.00 -45.89 20.71
CA VAL A 226 -13.03 -46.34 21.72
C VAL A 226 -13.72 -46.66 23.07
N SER A 227 -14.70 -45.86 23.48
CA SER A 227 -15.47 -46.07 24.70
C SER A 227 -16.33 -47.35 24.63
N LEU A 228 -16.93 -47.63 23.49
CA LEU A 228 -17.70 -48.86 23.23
C LEU A 228 -16.81 -50.11 23.16
N SER A 229 -15.54 -49.98 22.77
CA SER A 229 -14.58 -51.08 22.72
C SER A 229 -13.97 -51.43 24.06
N LYS A 230 -13.97 -50.52 25.05
CA LYS A 230 -13.59 -50.77 26.44
C LYS A 230 -14.84 -51.06 27.25
N LYS A 231 -15.16 -52.34 27.43
CA LYS A 231 -16.23 -52.77 28.32
C LYS A 231 -15.96 -52.27 29.74
N GLY A 232 -16.72 -51.27 30.19
CA GLY A 232 -16.95 -50.94 31.60
C GLY A 232 -16.11 -49.75 32.09
N GLU A 233 -16.49 -48.55 31.73
CA GLU A 233 -16.50 -47.36 32.60
C GLU A 233 -17.02 -46.18 31.71
N ASP A 234 -18.15 -45.63 32.13
CA ASP A 234 -18.77 -44.44 31.47
C ASP A 234 -17.87 -43.23 31.62
N CYS A 235 -17.16 -42.87 30.54
CA CYS A 235 -16.37 -41.65 30.45
C CYS A 235 -16.95 -40.63 29.45
N VAL A 236 -18.26 -40.61 29.24
CA VAL A 236 -18.92 -39.57 28.42
C VAL A 236 -19.61 -38.60 29.39
N PRO A 237 -19.23 -37.30 29.39
CA PRO A 237 -19.96 -36.32 30.17
C PRO A 237 -21.40 -36.24 29.67
N ALA A 238 -22.37 -36.24 30.62
CA ALA A 238 -23.81 -36.20 30.34
C ALA A 238 -24.27 -34.95 29.55
N ASP A 239 -23.40 -33.94 29.37
CA ASP A 239 -23.64 -32.70 28.67
C ASP A 239 -23.16 -32.68 27.20
N ALA A 240 -22.62 -33.78 26.66
CA ALA A 240 -22.16 -33.85 25.28
C ALA A 240 -23.29 -33.74 24.23
N ALA A 241 -24.55 -33.75 24.64
CA ALA A 241 -25.73 -33.61 23.77
C ALA A 241 -26.13 -32.16 23.46
N ARG A 242 -25.42 -31.16 24.00
CA ARG A 242 -25.68 -29.71 23.75
C ARG A 242 -24.51 -29.00 23.09
N THR A 243 -23.96 -29.56 22.05
CA THR A 243 -23.14 -28.75 21.12
C THR A 243 -24.09 -27.93 20.26
N GLU A 244 -24.09 -26.60 20.47
CA GLU A 244 -24.74 -25.67 19.54
C GLU A 244 -24.11 -25.88 18.18
N CYS A 245 -24.88 -26.41 17.21
CA CYS A 245 -24.43 -26.60 15.86
C CYS A 245 -24.17 -25.21 15.22
N PHE A 246 -22.98 -25.02 14.65
CA PHE A 246 -22.65 -23.83 13.91
C PHE A 246 -23.46 -23.79 12.61
N GLU A 247 -24.42 -22.85 12.51
CA GLU A 247 -25.29 -22.71 11.34
C GLU A 247 -24.59 -21.90 10.23
N ALA A 248 -23.65 -22.52 9.52
CA ALA A 248 -22.90 -21.90 8.42
C ALA A 248 -23.82 -21.32 7.33
N GLU A 249 -24.97 -21.96 7.05
CA GLU A 249 -25.91 -21.51 6.04
C GLU A 249 -26.58 -20.16 6.36
N LYS A 250 -26.90 -19.90 7.63
CA LYS A 250 -27.46 -18.61 8.05
C LYS A 250 -26.45 -17.47 7.92
N LEU A 251 -25.19 -17.73 8.25
CA LEU A 251 -24.13 -16.74 8.13
C LEU A 251 -23.76 -16.46 6.67
N THR A 252 -23.77 -17.47 5.82
CA THR A 252 -23.54 -17.31 4.38
C THR A 252 -24.64 -16.46 3.71
N GLN A 253 -25.91 -16.57 4.16
CA GLN A 253 -27.01 -15.73 3.66
C GLN A 253 -26.91 -14.26 4.10
N LEU A 254 -26.29 -13.99 5.26
CA LEU A 254 -26.06 -12.62 5.77
C LEU A 254 -24.90 -11.90 5.06
N VAL A 255 -23.89 -12.65 4.62
CA VAL A 255 -22.70 -12.12 3.95
C VAL A 255 -22.90 -11.97 2.42
N GLY A 256 -23.90 -12.63 1.85
CA GLY A 256 -24.22 -12.60 0.40
C GLY A 256 -25.26 -11.54 -0.02
N LYS A 257 -25.61 -10.60 0.86
CA LYS A 257 -26.39 -9.39 0.58
C LYS A 257 -25.45 -8.19 0.65
#